data_a9c8a70189db2976b01eadb8978c378f
#
_entry.id   a9c8a70189db2976b01eadb8978c378f
#
_cell.length_a   1.000
_cell.length_b   1.000
_cell.length_c   1.000
_cell.angle_alpha   90.00
_cell.angle_beta   90.00
_cell.angle_gamma   90.00
#
_symmetry.space_group_name_H-M   'P 1'
#
loop_
_entity.id
_entity.type
_entity.pdbx_description
1 polymer ?
#
loop_
_entity_poly.entity_id
_entity_poly.type
_entity_poly.pdbx_seq_one_letter_code
_entity_poly.pdbx_strand_id
1 'polypeptide(L)'
;QILMPKLDDKQLAQLKGNILSTRQQRKENVSTLNEALRQYLLYGDKSDYIDELTDKEVLELQISELTGDINRASNFESKIFYTGTLPFDNVYSILSQNLPLVANERPSESPRVKPMQAVSENTIYFLPNNDAEQAQIHFYLPMQTADKKDDVLRDAFNQYFGLDFTGLVLNEIREKRSMAYTAYAYAATQGIAGKASYLYGSIGTQNDKANDAIDVFMGLINDMPKN
;
A
#
# COMPACT_ATOMS: atom_id res chain seq x y z
N GLN A 1 -20.83 2.82 -21.19
CA GLN A 1 -20.71 3.82 -20.09
C GLN A 1 -19.26 3.97 -19.63
N ILE A 2 -18.45 2.91 -19.57
CA ILE A 2 -17.02 3.01 -19.14
C ILE A 2 -16.21 3.87 -20.12
N LEU A 3 -16.45 3.76 -21.42
CA LEU A 3 -15.69 4.46 -22.46
C LEU A 3 -16.21 5.87 -22.77
N MET A 4 -17.41 6.18 -22.35
CA MET A 4 -18.04 7.49 -22.48
C MET A 4 -18.79 7.81 -21.18
N PRO A 5 -18.08 8.10 -20.10
CA PRO A 5 -18.72 8.50 -18.85
C PRO A 5 -19.48 9.81 -19.09
N LYS A 6 -20.76 9.82 -18.72
CA LYS A 6 -21.52 11.07 -18.66
C LYS A 6 -21.13 11.77 -17.36
N LEU A 7 -20.14 12.59 -17.45
CA LEU A 7 -19.74 13.48 -16.37
C LEU A 7 -20.38 14.84 -16.60
N ASP A 8 -20.86 15.46 -15.51
CA ASP A 8 -21.35 16.83 -15.53
C ASP A 8 -20.61 17.70 -14.50
N ASP A 9 -20.65 19.02 -14.68
CA ASP A 9 -19.95 19.96 -13.82
C ASP A 9 -20.40 19.91 -12.37
N LYS A 10 -21.67 19.54 -12.11
CA LYS A 10 -22.19 19.39 -10.76
C LYS A 10 -21.57 18.20 -10.05
N GLN A 11 -21.44 17.07 -10.74
CA GLN A 11 -20.78 15.87 -10.22
C GLN A 11 -19.30 16.14 -9.96
N LEU A 12 -18.63 16.84 -10.88
CA LEU A 12 -17.23 17.23 -10.68
C LEU A 12 -17.06 18.17 -9.48
N ALA A 13 -17.90 19.17 -9.33
CA ALA A 13 -17.87 20.07 -8.18
C ALA A 13 -18.07 19.31 -6.85
N GLN A 14 -19.02 18.37 -6.83
CA GLN A 14 -19.25 17.52 -5.66
C GLN A 14 -18.03 16.65 -5.35
N LEU A 15 -17.40 16.02 -6.37
CA LEU A 15 -16.21 15.22 -6.21
C LEU A 15 -15.05 16.04 -5.61
N LYS A 16 -14.79 17.24 -6.14
CA LYS A 16 -13.78 18.17 -5.61
C LYS A 16 -14.04 18.49 -4.13
N GLY A 17 -15.27 18.83 -3.78
CA GLY A 17 -15.67 19.10 -2.39
C GLY A 17 -15.45 17.90 -1.48
N ASN A 18 -15.79 16.69 -1.93
CA ASN A 18 -15.58 15.47 -1.17
C ASN A 18 -14.08 15.17 -0.95
N ILE A 19 -13.24 15.38 -1.97
CA ILE A 19 -11.79 15.19 -1.85
C ILE A 19 -11.22 16.12 -0.78
N LEU A 20 -11.55 17.43 -0.83
CA LEU A 20 -11.06 18.41 0.14
C LEU A 20 -11.54 18.11 1.55
N SER A 21 -12.82 17.76 1.72
CA SER A 21 -13.37 17.36 3.00
C SER A 21 -12.68 16.11 3.57
N THR A 22 -12.48 15.09 2.74
CA THR A 22 -11.78 13.86 3.13
C THR A 22 -10.34 14.17 3.55
N ARG A 23 -9.64 15.07 2.86
CA ARG A 23 -8.28 15.47 3.23
C ARG A 23 -8.24 16.16 4.58
N GLN A 24 -9.21 16.99 4.88
CA GLN A 24 -9.31 17.63 6.21
C GLN A 24 -9.51 16.57 7.31
N GLN A 25 -10.41 15.62 7.10
CA GLN A 25 -10.66 14.53 8.06
C GLN A 25 -9.45 13.60 8.25
N ARG A 26 -8.65 13.39 7.20
CA ARG A 26 -7.41 12.58 7.28
C ARG A 26 -6.44 13.11 8.34
N LYS A 27 -6.35 14.42 8.50
CA LYS A 27 -5.42 15.06 9.46
C LYS A 27 -5.76 14.79 10.92
N GLU A 28 -7.01 14.44 11.18
CA GLU A 28 -7.55 14.21 12.54
C GLU A 28 -7.68 12.70 12.85
N ASN A 29 -7.60 11.85 11.82
CA ASN A 29 -7.80 10.42 11.97
C ASN A 29 -6.47 9.68 12.19
N VAL A 30 -6.29 9.10 13.38
CA VAL A 30 -5.08 8.36 13.79
C VAL A 30 -4.72 7.24 12.83
N SER A 31 -5.71 6.47 12.37
CA SER A 31 -5.46 5.37 11.43
C SER A 31 -4.92 5.86 10.08
N THR A 32 -5.45 7.00 9.60
CA THR A 32 -4.97 7.62 8.36
C THR A 32 -3.57 8.21 8.51
N LEU A 33 -3.28 8.82 9.67
CA LEU A 33 -1.94 9.32 9.98
C LEU A 33 -0.92 8.17 10.04
N ASN A 34 -1.28 7.05 10.64
CA ASN A 34 -0.44 5.85 10.69
C ASN A 34 -0.16 5.31 9.26
N GLU A 35 -1.16 5.25 8.41
CA GLU A 35 -0.98 4.82 7.03
C GLU A 35 -0.12 5.82 6.24
N ALA A 36 -0.30 7.11 6.45
CA ALA A 36 0.53 8.14 5.82
C ALA A 36 2.01 8.01 6.24
N LEU A 37 2.26 7.78 7.53
CA LEU A 37 3.60 7.55 8.05
C LEU A 37 4.21 6.27 7.46
N ARG A 38 3.45 5.18 7.38
CA ARG A 38 3.87 3.93 6.75
C ARG A 38 4.22 4.14 5.27
N GLN A 39 3.40 4.85 4.52
CA GLN A 39 3.64 5.17 3.11
C GLN A 39 4.90 6.02 2.95
N TYR A 40 5.10 7.01 3.83
CA TYR A 40 6.30 7.82 3.81
C TYR A 40 7.56 7.00 4.14
N LEU A 41 7.49 6.10 5.11
CA LEU A 41 8.57 5.20 5.47
C LEU A 41 9.01 4.33 4.28
N LEU A 42 8.06 3.85 3.47
CA LEU A 42 8.35 3.00 2.32
C LEU A 42 8.80 3.77 1.07
N TYR A 43 8.23 4.94 0.82
CA TYR A 43 8.35 5.63 -0.47
C TYR A 43 8.87 7.07 -0.38
N GLY A 44 9.04 7.62 0.82
CA GLY A 44 9.49 9.01 1.03
C GLY A 44 8.56 10.02 0.34
N ASP A 45 9.15 10.98 -0.35
CA ASP A 45 8.42 12.01 -1.10
C ASP A 45 7.57 11.45 -2.26
N LYS A 46 7.73 10.17 -2.59
CA LYS A 46 6.90 9.45 -3.56
C LYS A 46 5.72 8.70 -2.93
N SER A 47 5.48 8.90 -1.64
CA SER A 47 4.29 8.35 -0.97
C SER A 47 3.00 8.91 -1.59
N ASP A 48 1.93 8.13 -1.56
CA ASP A 48 0.64 8.54 -2.15
C ASP A 48 0.05 9.79 -1.47
N TYR A 49 0.46 10.07 -0.22
CA TYR A 49 0.00 11.24 0.53
C TYR A 49 0.75 12.54 0.21
N ILE A 50 1.95 12.43 -0.38
CA ILE A 50 2.76 13.60 -0.77
C ILE A 50 2.69 13.81 -2.29
N ASP A 51 2.69 12.72 -3.06
CA ASP A 51 2.66 12.74 -4.53
C ASP A 51 1.22 12.81 -5.08
N GLU A 52 0.27 13.32 -4.28
CA GLU A 52 -1.10 13.58 -4.73
C GLU A 52 -1.25 15.04 -5.24
N LEU A 53 -2.26 15.27 -6.08
CA LEU A 53 -2.58 16.63 -6.54
C LEU A 53 -2.78 17.56 -5.34
N THR A 54 -2.27 18.76 -5.42
CA THR A 54 -2.54 19.81 -4.41
C THR A 54 -4.01 20.20 -4.38
N ASP A 55 -4.48 20.81 -3.31
CA ASP A 55 -5.86 21.29 -3.21
C ASP A 55 -6.20 22.28 -4.34
N LYS A 56 -5.23 23.10 -4.75
CA LYS A 56 -5.38 24.01 -5.87
C LYS A 56 -5.58 23.26 -7.19
N GLU A 57 -4.73 22.26 -7.48
CA GLU A 57 -4.84 21.44 -8.69
C GLU A 57 -6.16 20.66 -8.72
N VAL A 58 -6.62 20.13 -7.57
CA VAL A 58 -7.94 19.49 -7.47
C VAL A 58 -9.05 20.48 -7.84
N LEU A 59 -9.01 21.71 -7.35
CA LEU A 59 -10.01 22.73 -7.69
C LEU A 59 -9.98 23.14 -9.15
N GLU A 60 -8.83 23.10 -9.80
CA GLU A 60 -8.63 23.46 -11.22
C GLU A 60 -8.97 22.33 -12.19
N LEU A 61 -9.14 21.08 -11.75
CA LEU A 61 -9.46 19.94 -12.62
C LEU A 61 -10.68 20.22 -13.53
N GLN A 62 -10.59 19.77 -14.76
CA GLN A 62 -11.66 19.84 -15.77
C GLN A 62 -12.16 18.45 -16.18
N ILE A 63 -13.41 18.35 -16.58
CA ILE A 63 -13.99 17.09 -17.08
C ILE A 63 -13.18 16.53 -18.25
N SER A 64 -12.68 17.41 -19.13
CA SER A 64 -11.87 17.02 -20.29
C SER A 64 -10.58 16.30 -19.93
N GLU A 65 -9.96 16.66 -18.80
CA GLU A 65 -8.73 16.00 -18.31
C GLU A 65 -9.05 14.59 -17.82
N LEU A 66 -10.11 14.42 -17.02
CA LEU A 66 -10.56 13.12 -16.54
C LEU A 66 -10.97 12.18 -17.68
N THR A 67 -11.70 12.68 -18.66
CA THR A 67 -12.09 11.88 -19.83
C THR A 67 -10.90 11.58 -20.73
N GLY A 68 -9.94 12.48 -20.83
CA GLY A 68 -8.67 12.28 -21.52
C GLY A 68 -7.86 11.14 -20.94
N ASP A 69 -7.77 11.05 -19.61
CA ASP A 69 -7.07 9.98 -18.92
C ASP A 69 -7.75 8.61 -19.09
N ILE A 70 -9.08 8.57 -19.03
CA ILE A 70 -9.85 7.34 -19.31
C ILE A 70 -9.61 6.87 -20.75
N ASN A 71 -9.66 7.80 -21.71
CA ASN A 71 -9.42 7.48 -23.12
C ASN A 71 -7.98 7.01 -23.34
N ARG A 72 -7.00 7.63 -22.69
CA ARG A 72 -5.60 7.20 -22.75
C ARG A 72 -5.45 5.79 -22.18
N ALA A 73 -6.02 5.50 -21.01
CA ALA A 73 -5.98 4.18 -20.39
C ALA A 73 -6.61 3.10 -21.29
N SER A 74 -7.68 3.43 -22.01
CA SER A 74 -8.34 2.50 -22.95
C SER A 74 -7.52 2.18 -24.20
N ASN A 75 -6.41 2.91 -24.44
CA ASN A 75 -5.49 2.66 -25.56
C ASN A 75 -4.39 1.64 -25.26
N PHE A 76 -4.29 1.17 -24.03
CA PHE A 76 -3.29 0.14 -23.66
C PHE A 76 -3.84 -1.27 -23.83
N GLU A 77 -2.93 -2.25 -23.87
CA GLU A 77 -3.29 -3.67 -23.81
C GLU A 77 -4.16 -3.91 -22.57
N SER A 78 -5.28 -4.58 -22.75
CA SER A 78 -6.20 -4.91 -21.67
C SER A 78 -6.49 -6.40 -21.65
N LYS A 79 -6.59 -6.95 -20.42
CA LYS A 79 -7.00 -8.33 -20.19
C LYS A 79 -8.33 -8.33 -19.46
N ILE A 80 -9.29 -9.08 -19.98
CA ILE A 80 -10.61 -9.22 -19.39
C ILE A 80 -10.73 -10.63 -18.83
N PHE A 81 -10.99 -10.72 -17.53
CA PHE A 81 -11.26 -11.97 -16.85
C PHE A 81 -12.76 -12.06 -16.58
N TYR A 82 -13.36 -13.18 -16.98
CA TYR A 82 -14.77 -13.43 -16.74
C TYR A 82 -14.96 -14.72 -15.93
N THR A 83 -15.82 -14.62 -14.93
CA THR A 83 -16.33 -15.76 -14.15
C THR A 83 -17.84 -15.64 -14.10
N GLY A 84 -18.57 -16.65 -14.58
CA GLY A 84 -20.05 -16.63 -14.60
C GLY A 84 -20.62 -17.80 -15.38
N THR A 85 -21.94 -17.78 -15.56
CA THR A 85 -22.69 -18.85 -16.20
C THR A 85 -22.87 -18.70 -17.71
N LEU A 86 -22.54 -17.53 -18.27
CA LEU A 86 -22.68 -17.31 -19.71
C LEU A 86 -21.56 -18.06 -20.47
N PRO A 87 -21.88 -18.73 -21.59
CA PRO A 87 -20.88 -19.31 -22.47
C PRO A 87 -19.89 -18.28 -22.99
N PHE A 88 -18.66 -18.72 -23.27
CA PHE A 88 -17.57 -17.85 -23.73
C PHE A 88 -17.96 -17.02 -24.95
N ASP A 89 -18.57 -17.64 -25.96
CA ASP A 89 -18.94 -16.96 -27.20
C ASP A 89 -19.96 -15.83 -26.99
N ASN A 90 -20.89 -16.01 -26.04
CA ASN A 90 -21.85 -14.98 -25.69
C ASN A 90 -21.12 -13.78 -24.99
N VAL A 91 -20.22 -14.06 -24.07
CA VAL A 91 -19.43 -13.03 -23.40
C VAL A 91 -18.53 -12.30 -24.40
N TYR A 92 -17.85 -13.04 -25.25
CA TYR A 92 -16.99 -12.47 -26.29
C TYR A 92 -17.78 -11.57 -27.26
N SER A 93 -18.97 -12.01 -27.70
CA SER A 93 -19.85 -11.23 -28.58
C SER A 93 -20.29 -9.93 -27.92
N ILE A 94 -20.71 -9.98 -26.65
CA ILE A 94 -21.10 -8.78 -25.87
C ILE A 94 -19.94 -7.81 -25.72
N LEU A 95 -18.78 -8.32 -25.38
CA LEU A 95 -17.58 -7.49 -25.14
C LEU A 95 -17.09 -6.86 -26.45
N SER A 96 -17.01 -7.62 -27.54
CA SER A 96 -16.55 -7.12 -28.84
C SER A 96 -17.50 -6.09 -29.47
N GLN A 97 -18.78 -6.14 -29.16
CA GLN A 97 -19.75 -5.13 -29.61
C GLN A 97 -19.74 -3.84 -28.79
N ASN A 98 -19.34 -3.90 -27.53
CA ASN A 98 -19.44 -2.79 -26.60
C ASN A 98 -18.10 -2.19 -26.16
N LEU A 99 -17.00 -2.89 -26.38
CA LEU A 99 -15.66 -2.40 -26.10
C LEU A 99 -14.88 -2.28 -27.41
N PRO A 100 -14.03 -1.26 -27.58
CA PRO A 100 -13.12 -1.19 -28.71
C PRO A 100 -11.99 -2.20 -28.46
N LEU A 101 -12.32 -3.47 -28.62
CA LEU A 101 -11.34 -4.55 -28.64
C LEU A 101 -10.52 -4.41 -29.92
N VAL A 102 -9.58 -3.49 -29.91
CA VAL A 102 -8.65 -3.33 -31.04
C VAL A 102 -7.71 -4.52 -31.03
N ALA A 103 -7.77 -5.30 -32.09
CA ALA A 103 -6.83 -6.38 -32.29
C ALA A 103 -5.39 -5.85 -32.35
N ASN A 104 -4.56 -6.36 -31.48
CA ASN A 104 -3.16 -6.71 -31.64
C ASN A 104 -2.04 -5.69 -31.65
N GLU A 105 -2.21 -4.37 -31.52
CA GLU A 105 -1.05 -3.46 -31.60
C GLU A 105 -1.05 -2.33 -30.58
N ARG A 106 -1.61 -2.56 -29.40
CA ARG A 106 -1.51 -1.56 -28.35
C ARG A 106 -0.20 -1.73 -27.60
N PRO A 107 0.55 -0.64 -27.39
CA PRO A 107 1.78 -0.74 -26.63
C PRO A 107 1.48 -1.23 -25.22
N SER A 108 2.16 -2.30 -24.83
CA SER A 108 2.27 -2.68 -23.44
C SER A 108 3.33 -1.79 -22.81
N GLU A 109 2.93 -0.83 -21.99
CA GLU A 109 3.90 -0.14 -21.15
C GLU A 109 4.27 -1.03 -19.96
N SER A 110 5.57 -1.07 -19.67
CA SER A 110 6.02 -1.68 -18.42
C SER A 110 5.38 -0.97 -17.25
N PRO A 111 4.85 -1.69 -16.25
CA PRO A 111 4.23 -1.06 -15.11
C PRO A 111 5.21 -0.11 -14.43
N ARG A 112 4.76 1.10 -14.14
CA ARG A 112 5.54 2.06 -13.36
C ARG A 112 5.57 1.60 -11.91
N VAL A 113 6.73 1.12 -11.50
CA VAL A 113 6.95 0.71 -10.12
C VAL A 113 7.44 1.91 -9.34
N LYS A 114 6.71 2.27 -8.30
CA LYS A 114 7.14 3.31 -7.38
C LYS A 114 8.42 2.87 -6.68
N PRO A 115 9.53 3.65 -6.78
CA PRO A 115 10.77 3.26 -6.12
C PRO A 115 10.58 3.30 -4.60
N MET A 116 11.10 2.29 -3.92
CA MET A 116 11.14 2.32 -2.46
C MET A 116 12.25 3.24 -1.98
N GLN A 117 12.05 3.79 -0.78
CA GLN A 117 13.04 4.67 -0.16
C GLN A 117 14.32 3.91 0.14
N ALA A 118 15.46 4.46 -0.31
CA ALA A 118 16.76 3.97 0.08
C ALA A 118 17.09 4.42 1.51
N VAL A 119 17.60 3.50 2.31
CA VAL A 119 18.01 3.78 3.69
C VAL A 119 19.52 3.65 3.74
N SER A 120 20.22 4.76 4.00
CA SER A 120 21.69 4.82 4.13
C SER A 120 22.17 4.83 5.58
N GLU A 121 21.28 5.21 6.50
CA GLU A 121 21.56 5.30 7.93
C GLU A 121 20.30 5.03 8.75
N ASN A 122 20.47 4.70 10.04
CA ASN A 122 19.33 4.54 10.93
C ASN A 122 18.62 5.88 11.12
N THR A 123 17.38 5.96 10.68
CA THR A 123 16.58 7.18 10.72
C THR A 123 15.30 6.95 11.50
N ILE A 124 14.93 7.89 12.34
CA ILE A 124 13.67 7.89 13.09
C ILE A 124 12.82 9.04 12.60
N TYR A 125 11.63 8.73 12.12
CA TYR A 125 10.58 9.70 11.81
C TYR A 125 9.59 9.73 12.96
N PHE A 126 9.39 10.90 13.55
CA PHE A 126 8.49 11.08 14.68
C PHE A 126 7.36 12.02 14.30
N LEU A 127 6.14 11.52 14.42
CA LEU A 127 4.91 12.29 14.23
C LEU A 127 4.19 12.42 15.58
N PRO A 128 4.24 13.58 16.25
CA PRO A 128 3.58 13.77 17.52
C PRO A 128 2.06 13.79 17.36
N ASN A 129 1.38 13.04 18.24
CA ASN A 129 -0.07 13.10 18.38
C ASN A 129 -0.41 13.06 19.87
N ASN A 130 -0.76 14.21 20.44
CA ASN A 130 -1.02 14.34 21.86
C ASN A 130 -2.33 13.68 22.31
N ASP A 131 -3.23 13.40 21.37
CA ASP A 131 -4.52 12.77 21.65
C ASP A 131 -4.45 11.22 21.48
N ALA A 132 -3.29 10.71 21.11
CA ALA A 132 -3.11 9.26 20.93
C ALA A 132 -2.91 8.55 22.27
N GLU A 133 -3.78 7.59 22.58
CA GLU A 133 -3.66 6.72 23.75
C GLU A 133 -2.56 5.67 23.61
N GLN A 134 -2.12 5.39 22.39
CA GLN A 134 -1.12 4.40 22.06
C GLN A 134 -0.08 4.95 21.08
N ALA A 135 1.17 4.57 21.30
CA ALA A 135 2.22 4.74 20.31
C ALA A 135 2.09 3.68 19.21
N GLN A 136 2.15 4.13 17.95
CA GLN A 136 2.24 3.26 16.79
C GLN A 136 3.65 3.33 16.23
N ILE A 137 4.34 2.19 16.20
CA ILE A 137 5.72 2.09 15.80
C ILE A 137 5.79 1.26 14.52
N HIS A 138 6.46 1.79 13.51
CA HIS A 138 6.67 1.12 12.23
C HIS A 138 8.15 0.92 11.98
N PHE A 139 8.52 -0.27 11.55
CA PHE A 139 9.88 -0.62 11.16
C PHE A 139 9.94 -0.91 9.68
N TYR A 140 10.95 -0.41 9.02
CA TYR A 140 11.25 -0.67 7.63
C TYR A 140 12.73 -1.00 7.48
N LEU A 141 13.02 -2.19 7.00
CA LEU A 141 14.37 -2.64 6.70
C LEU A 141 14.43 -3.06 5.24
N PRO A 142 15.15 -2.33 4.39
CA PRO A 142 15.36 -2.76 3.01
C PRO A 142 16.14 -4.06 2.97
N MET A 143 15.72 -4.95 2.11
CA MET A 143 16.35 -6.26 1.88
C MET A 143 16.82 -6.35 0.43
N GLN A 144 17.54 -7.42 0.13
CA GLN A 144 17.98 -7.71 -1.23
C GLN A 144 16.80 -7.97 -2.18
N THR A 145 17.07 -7.87 -3.47
CA THR A 145 16.11 -8.24 -4.50
C THR A 145 15.69 -9.69 -4.32
N ALA A 146 14.40 -9.96 -4.33
CA ALA A 146 13.86 -11.31 -4.21
C ALA A 146 13.35 -11.81 -5.57
N ASP A 147 13.63 -13.06 -5.85
CA ASP A 147 13.11 -13.80 -7.00
C ASP A 147 11.87 -14.61 -6.61
N LYS A 148 11.12 -15.06 -7.61
CA LYS A 148 9.94 -15.91 -7.40
C LYS A 148 10.29 -17.24 -6.67
N LYS A 149 11.51 -17.74 -6.84
CA LYS A 149 11.97 -18.95 -6.13
C LYS A 149 12.05 -18.77 -4.62
N ASP A 150 12.15 -17.52 -4.14
CA ASP A 150 12.26 -17.19 -2.73
C ASP A 150 10.88 -17.07 -2.05
N ASP A 151 9.78 -17.13 -2.82
CA ASP A 151 8.41 -16.95 -2.30
C ASP A 151 8.07 -17.95 -1.19
N VAL A 152 8.41 -19.23 -1.37
CA VAL A 152 8.12 -20.28 -0.38
C VAL A 152 8.88 -20.05 0.93
N LEU A 153 10.16 -19.65 0.83
CA LEU A 153 10.97 -19.34 2.01
C LEU A 153 10.45 -18.08 2.72
N ARG A 154 10.04 -17.08 1.96
CA ARG A 154 9.44 -15.85 2.50
C ARG A 154 8.12 -16.14 3.20
N ASP A 155 7.27 -16.98 2.64
CA ASP A 155 6.00 -17.35 3.25
C ASP A 155 6.21 -18.15 4.54
N ALA A 156 7.14 -19.09 4.54
CA ALA A 156 7.52 -19.84 5.74
C ALA A 156 8.11 -18.92 6.84
N PHE A 157 9.00 -17.99 6.45
CA PHE A 157 9.52 -16.98 7.35
C PHE A 157 8.41 -16.12 7.95
N ASN A 158 7.48 -15.65 7.13
CA ASN A 158 6.38 -14.78 7.58
C ASN A 158 5.48 -15.49 8.59
N GLN A 159 5.15 -16.75 8.35
CA GLN A 159 4.37 -17.55 9.30
C GLN A 159 5.11 -17.75 10.63
N TYR A 160 6.39 -18.08 10.57
CA TYR A 160 7.20 -18.28 11.77
C TYR A 160 7.43 -16.95 12.52
N PHE A 161 7.80 -15.89 11.80
CA PHE A 161 8.30 -14.67 12.42
C PHE A 161 7.17 -13.78 12.95
N GLY A 162 6.14 -13.51 12.18
CA GLY A 162 5.22 -12.55 12.73
C GLY A 162 3.96 -12.19 11.94
N LEU A 163 3.53 -13.00 10.98
CA LEU A 163 2.30 -12.71 10.26
C LEU A 163 1.05 -13.31 10.92
N ASP A 164 1.21 -14.30 11.79
CA ASP A 164 0.11 -15.05 12.40
C ASP A 164 0.13 -14.93 13.93
N PHE A 165 -0.99 -15.32 14.59
CA PHE A 165 -1.16 -15.34 16.05
C PHE A 165 -0.12 -16.21 16.79
N THR A 166 0.48 -17.16 16.09
CA THR A 166 1.55 -18.02 16.62
C THR A 166 2.95 -17.49 16.32
N GLY A 167 3.07 -16.36 15.58
CA GLY A 167 4.32 -15.79 15.18
C GLY A 167 5.18 -15.32 16.34
N LEU A 168 6.50 -15.42 16.17
CA LEU A 168 7.49 -15.11 17.19
C LEU A 168 7.31 -13.66 17.73
N VAL A 169 7.09 -12.69 16.86
CA VAL A 169 6.95 -11.27 17.22
C VAL A 169 5.78 -11.06 18.16
N LEU A 170 4.60 -11.58 17.82
CA LEU A 170 3.41 -11.43 18.67
C LEU A 170 3.61 -12.14 19.99
N ASN A 171 4.14 -13.36 19.96
CA ASN A 171 4.37 -14.18 21.15
C ASN A 171 5.35 -13.51 22.12
N GLU A 172 6.48 -13.01 21.63
CA GLU A 172 7.50 -12.40 22.48
C GLU A 172 7.10 -11.01 23.02
N ILE A 173 6.39 -10.21 22.26
CA ILE A 173 6.05 -8.83 22.65
C ILE A 173 4.73 -8.78 23.41
N ARG A 174 3.69 -9.48 22.92
CA ARG A 174 2.35 -9.43 23.49
C ARG A 174 2.15 -10.52 24.53
N GLU A 175 2.27 -11.80 24.15
CA GLU A 175 1.83 -12.92 24.99
C GLU A 175 2.73 -13.10 26.22
N LYS A 176 4.04 -13.05 26.02
CA LYS A 176 4.99 -13.26 27.13
C LYS A 176 5.23 -12.02 27.98
N ARG A 177 5.14 -10.82 27.40
CA ARG A 177 5.54 -9.58 28.09
C ARG A 177 4.44 -8.56 28.27
N SER A 178 3.28 -8.76 27.64
CA SER A 178 2.14 -7.83 27.66
C SER A 178 2.56 -6.38 27.34
N MET A 179 3.51 -6.22 26.41
CA MET A 179 4.05 -4.90 26.04
C MET A 179 3.24 -4.21 24.96
N ALA A 180 2.51 -4.97 24.12
CA ALA A 180 1.78 -4.43 23.00
C ALA A 180 0.38 -5.03 22.87
N TYR A 181 -0.54 -4.25 22.32
CA TYR A 181 -1.86 -4.74 21.92
C TYR A 181 -1.78 -5.48 20.58
N THR A 182 -1.03 -4.90 19.64
CA THR A 182 -0.75 -5.49 18.33
C THR A 182 0.76 -5.49 18.08
N ALA A 183 1.28 -6.60 17.55
CA ALA A 183 2.65 -6.71 17.11
C ALA A 183 2.73 -7.71 15.96
N TYR A 184 3.28 -7.30 14.84
CA TYR A 184 3.49 -8.17 13.69
C TYR A 184 4.67 -7.72 12.85
N ALA A 185 5.23 -8.64 12.08
CA ALA A 185 6.24 -8.31 11.08
C ALA A 185 6.17 -9.31 9.91
N TYR A 186 6.56 -8.85 8.74
CA TYR A 186 6.60 -9.69 7.55
C TYR A 186 7.62 -9.19 6.53
N ALA A 187 8.21 -10.13 5.82
CA ALA A 187 8.98 -9.85 4.63
C ALA A 187 8.05 -9.75 3.41
N ALA A 188 8.22 -8.71 2.62
CA ALA A 188 7.40 -8.46 1.44
C ALA A 188 8.24 -8.06 0.24
N THR A 189 7.64 -8.13 -0.94
CA THR A 189 8.17 -7.59 -2.19
C THR A 189 7.18 -6.61 -2.78
N GLN A 190 7.61 -5.85 -3.78
CA GLN A 190 6.71 -5.00 -4.55
C GLN A 190 5.81 -5.78 -5.54
N GLY A 191 5.80 -7.13 -5.47
CA GLY A 191 4.99 -7.98 -6.35
C GLY A 191 5.52 -8.09 -7.79
N ILE A 192 6.69 -7.56 -8.08
CA ILE A 192 7.32 -7.57 -9.40
C ILE A 192 8.67 -8.24 -9.27
N ALA A 193 8.93 -9.25 -10.13
CA ALA A 193 10.19 -9.97 -10.15
C ALA A 193 11.39 -9.01 -10.35
N GLY A 194 12.47 -9.25 -9.61
CA GLY A 194 13.68 -8.45 -9.69
C GLY A 194 13.59 -7.07 -9.01
N LYS A 195 12.54 -6.82 -8.21
CA LYS A 195 12.43 -5.60 -7.41
C LYS A 195 12.79 -5.83 -5.95
N ALA A 196 13.08 -4.72 -5.26
CA ALA A 196 13.48 -4.74 -3.87
C ALA A 196 12.45 -5.45 -2.98
N SER A 197 12.96 -6.20 -2.02
CA SER A 197 12.19 -6.71 -0.90
C SER A 197 12.49 -5.91 0.38
N TYR A 198 11.67 -6.09 1.38
CA TYR A 198 11.81 -5.41 2.66
C TYR A 198 11.19 -6.22 3.79
N LEU A 199 11.70 -6.02 5.00
CA LEU A 199 11.03 -6.42 6.22
C LEU A 199 10.26 -5.21 6.75
N TYR A 200 9.00 -5.41 7.03
CA TYR A 200 8.15 -4.43 7.67
C TYR A 200 7.67 -4.98 9.01
N GLY A 201 7.70 -4.15 10.05
CA GLY A 201 7.16 -4.46 11.36
C GLY A 201 6.25 -3.36 11.86
N SER A 202 5.29 -3.71 12.70
CA SER A 202 4.40 -2.74 13.35
C SER A 202 4.08 -3.19 14.77
N ILE A 203 4.11 -2.23 15.70
CA ILE A 203 3.79 -2.43 17.10
C ILE A 203 2.85 -1.31 17.55
N GLY A 204 1.69 -1.70 18.10
CA GLY A 204 0.80 -0.79 18.81
C GLY A 204 0.92 -1.02 20.31
N THR A 205 1.44 -0.05 21.05
CA THR A 205 1.81 -0.18 22.45
C THR A 205 1.41 1.04 23.29
N GLN A 206 1.38 0.90 24.60
CA GLN A 206 1.29 2.04 25.51
C GLN A 206 2.57 2.90 25.43
N ASN A 207 2.42 4.20 25.61
CA ASN A 207 3.53 5.15 25.43
C ASN A 207 4.73 4.86 26.36
N ASP A 208 4.47 4.41 27.58
CA ASP A 208 5.48 4.07 28.58
C ASP A 208 6.22 2.75 28.28
N LYS A 209 5.67 1.90 27.42
CA LYS A 209 6.26 0.61 27.01
C LYS A 209 6.90 0.64 25.63
N ALA A 210 6.87 1.78 24.95
CA ALA A 210 7.31 1.90 23.58
C ALA A 210 8.79 1.51 23.40
N ASN A 211 9.68 2.00 24.27
CA ASN A 211 11.10 1.69 24.19
C ASN A 211 11.37 0.21 24.43
N ASP A 212 10.77 -0.38 25.46
CA ASP A 212 10.95 -1.80 25.78
C ASP A 212 10.47 -2.69 24.62
N ALA A 213 9.35 -2.32 24.00
CA ALA A 213 8.81 -3.06 22.85
C ALA A 213 9.73 -2.95 21.61
N ILE A 214 10.33 -1.79 21.38
CA ILE A 214 11.35 -1.58 20.34
C ILE A 214 12.57 -2.47 20.60
N ASP A 215 13.09 -2.47 21.82
CA ASP A 215 14.27 -3.25 22.19
C ASP A 215 14.04 -4.74 22.01
N VAL A 216 12.88 -5.26 22.42
CA VAL A 216 12.51 -6.66 22.18
C VAL A 216 12.44 -6.95 20.68
N PHE A 217 11.76 -6.10 19.90
CA PHE A 217 11.62 -6.30 18.46
C PHE A 217 13.00 -6.29 17.74
N MET A 218 13.84 -5.34 18.07
CA MET A 218 15.21 -5.27 17.51
C MET A 218 16.05 -6.46 17.94
N GLY A 219 15.90 -6.94 19.16
CA GLY A 219 16.53 -8.18 19.64
C GLY A 219 16.12 -9.40 18.81
N LEU A 220 14.82 -9.53 18.45
CA LEU A 220 14.33 -10.62 17.61
C LEU A 220 14.88 -10.58 16.17
N ILE A 221 15.13 -9.38 15.65
CA ILE A 221 15.74 -9.22 14.32
C ILE A 221 17.23 -9.59 14.36
N ASN A 222 17.95 -9.10 15.36
CA ASN A 222 19.40 -9.24 15.44
C ASN A 222 19.84 -10.65 15.89
N ASP A 223 19.07 -11.28 16.76
CA ASP A 223 19.37 -12.60 17.33
C ASP A 223 18.13 -13.49 17.25
N MET A 224 17.75 -13.84 16.02
CA MET A 224 16.62 -14.74 15.79
C MET A 224 16.90 -16.08 16.48
N PRO A 225 15.97 -16.57 17.33
CA PRO A 225 16.15 -17.84 18.02
C PRO A 225 16.45 -18.96 17.02
N LYS A 226 17.59 -19.61 17.18
CA LYS A 226 17.94 -20.85 16.50
C LYS A 226 17.35 -21.98 17.31
N ASN A 227 16.37 -22.69 16.75
CA ASN A 227 15.88 -23.94 17.34
C ASN A 227 16.95 -25.02 17.27
#